data_05e32d3f8460a4c34b6a98bd919f4131
#
_entry.id   05e32d3f8460a4c34b6a98bd919f4131
#
_cell.length_a   1.000
_cell.length_b   1.000
_cell.length_c   1.000
_cell.angle_alpha   90.00
_cell.angle_beta   90.00
_cell.angle_gamma   90.00
#
_symmetry.space_group_name_H-M   'P 1'
#
loop_
_entity.id
_entity.type
_entity.pdbx_description
1 polymer ?
#
loop_
_entity_poly.entity_id
_entity_poly.type
_entity_poly.pdbx_seq_one_letter_code
_entity_poly.pdbx_strand_id
1 'polypeptide(L)' 'MTVISKVKQTLATLRGTEATLKMYSLQERDKEAKAIYAEASKEISKIKTDLEKRIGVMEFEEPQYKGN' A
#
# COMPACT_ATOMS: atom_id res chain seq x y z
N MET A 1 1.90 -21.24 -1.25
CA MET A 1 2.34 -19.84 -1.51
C MET A 1 3.46 -19.46 -0.56
N THR A 2 4.40 -18.71 -1.05
CA THR A 2 5.53 -18.27 -0.25
C THR A 2 5.17 -17.04 0.58
N VAL A 3 5.98 -16.73 1.59
CA VAL A 3 5.80 -15.53 2.41
C VAL A 3 5.86 -14.29 1.53
N ILE A 4 6.86 -14.21 0.63
CA ILE A 4 7.03 -13.05 -0.23
C ILE A 4 5.82 -12.86 -1.17
N SER A 5 5.21 -13.93 -1.63
CA SER A 5 4.03 -13.86 -2.47
C SER A 5 2.85 -13.24 -1.71
N LYS A 6 2.65 -13.63 -0.46
CA LYS A 6 1.58 -13.07 0.38
C LYS A 6 1.83 -11.59 0.67
N VAL A 7 3.08 -11.20 0.90
CA VAL A 7 3.44 -9.81 1.14
C VAL A 7 3.17 -8.97 -0.11
N LYS A 8 3.50 -9.49 -1.30
CA LYS A 8 3.22 -8.79 -2.56
C LYS A 8 1.73 -8.63 -2.80
N GLN A 9 0.92 -9.63 -2.44
CA GLN A 9 -0.54 -9.53 -2.54
C GLN A 9 -1.07 -8.43 -1.61
N THR A 10 -0.53 -8.36 -0.40
CA THR A 10 -0.90 -7.33 0.56
C THR A 10 -0.55 -5.95 0.02
N LEU A 11 0.61 -5.81 -0.60
CA LEU A 11 1.03 -4.56 -1.22
C LEU A 11 0.05 -4.13 -2.32
N ALA A 12 -0.39 -5.06 -3.16
CA ALA A 12 -1.37 -4.77 -4.22
C ALA A 12 -2.69 -4.28 -3.62
N THR A 13 -3.14 -4.91 -2.52
CA THR A 13 -4.35 -4.49 -1.81
C THR A 13 -4.19 -3.06 -1.26
N LEU A 14 -3.04 -2.75 -0.67
CA LEU A 14 -2.77 -1.42 -0.13
C LEU A 14 -2.78 -0.35 -1.24
N ARG A 15 -2.21 -0.65 -2.40
CA ARG A 15 -2.24 0.26 -3.55
C ARG A 15 -3.67 0.55 -4.00
N GLY A 16 -4.52 -0.46 -4.04
CA GLY A 16 -5.92 -0.30 -4.38
C GLY A 16 -6.67 0.52 -3.36
N THR A 17 -6.43 0.28 -2.07
CA THR A 17 -7.04 1.02 -0.98
C THR A 17 -6.61 2.48 -1.01
N GLU A 18 -5.32 2.75 -1.24
CA GLU A 18 -4.81 4.11 -1.36
C GLU A 18 -5.52 4.87 -2.48
N ALA A 19 -5.64 4.26 -3.65
CA ALA A 19 -6.29 4.87 -4.80
C ALA A 19 -7.77 5.16 -4.51
N THR A 20 -8.46 4.23 -3.85
CA THR A 20 -9.87 4.39 -3.48
C THR A 20 -10.05 5.57 -2.52
N LEU A 21 -9.19 5.67 -1.51
CA LEU A 21 -9.27 6.76 -0.53
C LEU A 21 -8.98 8.11 -1.17
N LYS A 22 -8.04 8.18 -2.11
CA LYS A 22 -7.78 9.40 -2.86
C LYS A 22 -8.99 9.82 -3.67
N MET A 23 -9.65 8.87 -4.32
CA MET A 23 -10.84 9.14 -5.09
C MET A 23 -11.96 9.66 -4.19
N TYR A 24 -12.18 9.02 -3.05
CA TYR A 24 -13.19 9.48 -2.08
C TYR A 24 -12.88 10.89 -1.60
N SER A 25 -11.61 11.20 -1.31
CA SER A 25 -11.21 12.54 -0.91
C SER A 25 -11.55 13.58 -1.96
N LEU A 26 -11.32 13.26 -3.23
CA LEU A 26 -11.60 14.18 -4.32
C LEU A 26 -13.10 14.39 -4.53
N GLN A 27 -13.91 13.36 -4.30
CA GLN A 27 -15.36 13.40 -4.55
C GLN A 27 -16.15 13.95 -3.34
N GLU A 28 -15.58 13.91 -2.15
CA GLU A 28 -16.29 14.31 -0.93
C GLU A 28 -16.45 15.83 -0.86
N ARG A 29 -17.63 16.28 -0.50
CA ARG A 29 -17.93 17.71 -0.35
C ARG A 29 -17.77 18.21 1.07
N ASP A 30 -18.00 17.35 2.06
CA ASP A 30 -17.80 17.72 3.46
C ASP A 30 -16.32 17.83 3.75
N LYS A 31 -15.89 18.98 4.26
CA LYS A 31 -14.47 19.25 4.48
C LYS A 31 -13.82 18.30 5.48
N GLU A 32 -14.55 17.96 6.54
CA GLU A 32 -14.02 17.05 7.56
C GLU A 32 -13.84 15.63 7.01
N ALA A 33 -14.84 15.14 6.29
CA ALA A 33 -14.76 13.82 5.67
C ALA A 33 -13.66 13.78 4.62
N LYS A 34 -13.55 14.83 3.82
CA LYS A 34 -12.49 14.95 2.81
C LYS A 34 -11.11 14.85 3.45
N ALA A 35 -10.91 15.56 4.56
CA ALA A 35 -9.65 15.55 5.27
C ALA A 35 -9.34 14.17 5.85
N ILE A 36 -10.34 13.48 6.36
CA ILE A 36 -10.18 12.13 6.90
C ILE A 36 -9.71 11.16 5.81
N TYR A 37 -10.35 11.20 4.63
CA TYR A 37 -9.94 10.35 3.52
C TYR A 37 -8.52 10.67 3.05
N ALA A 38 -8.17 11.95 2.98
CA ALA A 38 -6.83 12.38 2.58
C ALA A 38 -5.77 11.90 3.57
N GLU A 39 -6.05 12.03 4.87
CA GLU A 39 -5.13 11.59 5.92
C GLU A 39 -4.96 10.07 5.91
N ALA A 40 -6.06 9.32 5.74
CA ALA A 40 -6.01 7.88 5.64
C ALA A 40 -5.17 7.44 4.43
N SER A 41 -5.31 8.13 3.30
CA SER A 41 -4.51 7.87 2.11
C SER A 41 -3.02 8.06 2.39
N LYS A 42 -2.66 9.10 3.13
CA LYS A 42 -1.26 9.35 3.50
C LYS A 42 -0.70 8.23 4.38
N GLU A 43 -1.48 7.78 5.36
CA GLU A 43 -1.05 6.70 6.24
C GLU A 43 -0.84 5.39 5.47
N ILE A 44 -1.75 5.08 4.56
CA ILE A 44 -1.61 3.90 3.70
C ILE A 44 -0.36 4.03 2.83
N SER A 45 -0.08 5.22 2.31
CA SER A 45 1.10 5.46 1.48
C SER A 45 2.39 5.19 2.24
N LYS A 46 2.45 5.57 3.52
CA LYS A 46 3.62 5.29 4.37
C LYS A 46 3.81 3.79 4.59
N ILE A 47 2.73 3.09 4.88
CA ILE A 47 2.76 1.65 5.09
C ILE A 47 3.20 0.95 3.81
N LYS A 48 2.64 1.36 2.68
CA LYS A 48 2.98 0.81 1.37
C LYS A 48 4.47 0.98 1.08
N THR A 49 5.00 2.17 1.30
CA THR A 49 6.42 2.48 1.04
C THR A 49 7.33 1.63 1.93
N ASP A 50 6.99 1.49 3.22
CA ASP A 50 7.75 0.64 4.12
C ASP A 50 7.74 -0.82 3.65
N LEU A 51 6.58 -1.29 3.23
CA LEU A 51 6.43 -2.67 2.77
C LEU A 51 7.22 -2.92 1.49
N GLU A 52 7.24 -1.95 0.57
CA GLU A 52 8.05 -2.02 -0.65
C GLU A 52 9.53 -2.17 -0.33
N LYS A 53 10.01 -1.42 0.67
CA LYS A 53 11.41 -1.53 1.10
C LYS A 53 11.71 -2.90 1.68
N ARG A 54 10.80 -3.45 2.47
CA ARG A 54 10.99 -4.77 3.06
C ARG A 54 11.00 -5.86 2.00
N ILE A 55 10.15 -5.76 0.99
CA ILE A 55 10.15 -6.69 -0.13
C ILE A 55 11.49 -6.63 -0.86
N GLY A 56 12.01 -5.41 -1.10
CA GLY A 56 13.30 -5.23 -1.74
C GLY A 56 14.44 -5.89 -0.98
N VAL A 57 14.43 -5.75 0.36
CA VAL A 57 15.44 -6.40 1.22
C VAL A 57 15.32 -7.92 1.13
N MET A 58 14.09 -8.45 1.20
CA MET A 58 13.88 -9.89 1.12
C MET A 58 14.36 -10.46 -0.22
N GLU A 59 14.08 -9.79 -1.31
CA GLU A 59 14.50 -10.22 -2.63
C GLU A 59 16.02 -10.15 -2.80
N PHE A 60 16.66 -9.18 -2.16
CA PHE A 60 18.11 -9.03 -2.17
C PHE A 60 18.80 -10.16 -1.39
N GLU A 61 18.28 -10.46 -0.20
CA GLU A 61 18.87 -11.48 0.68
C GLU A 61 18.58 -12.90 0.21
N GLU A 62 17.39 -13.10 -0.39
CA GLU A 62 16.91 -14.42 -0.80
C GLU A 62 16.49 -14.36 -2.25
N PRO A 63 17.43 -14.48 -3.20
CA PRO A 63 17.13 -14.39 -4.63
C PRO A 63 16.02 -15.32 -5.11
N GLN A 64 15.81 -16.44 -4.42
CA GLN A 64 14.75 -17.40 -4.75
C GLN A 64 13.34 -16.80 -4.64
N TYR A 65 13.20 -15.67 -3.94
CA TYR A 65 11.91 -14.99 -3.81
C TYR A 65 11.55 -14.18 -5.05
N LYS A 66 12.48 -13.89 -5.94
CA LYS A 66 12.25 -12.98 -7.08
C LYS A 66 11.28 -13.57 -8.07
N GLY A 67 10.72 -14.44 -8.18
CA GLY A 67 9.71 -14.92 -9.13
C GLY A 67 8.31 -14.99 -8.56
N ASN A 68 8.14 -14.59 -7.34
CA ASN A 68 6.85 -14.75 -6.64
C ASN A 68 5.97 -13.51 -6.71
#